data_e59a69ceb40f380394189705826c3b39
#
_entry.id   e59a69ceb40f380394189705826c3b39
#
_cell.length_a   1.000
_cell.length_b   1.000
_cell.length_c   1.000
_cell.angle_alpha   90.00
_cell.angle_beta   90.00
_cell.angle_gamma   90.00
#
_symmetry.space_group_name_H-M   'P 1'
#
loop_
_entity.id
_entity.type
_entity.pdbx_description
1 polymer ?
#
loop_
_entity_poly.entity_id
_entity_poly.type
_entity_poly.pdbx_seq_one_letter_code
_entity_poly.pdbx_strand_id
1 'polypeptide(L)'
;MPSDASTGAVAPAYETNDAVDMYLRLHYPSESTTRGEAFGYFATDDDGRKIHDGFDAPRCGPAYTETRFPSLVAEVLRRAHATRDLLRRKNPRGDGEDDDADIQRRLREVSVRVDASARALDIGCAVGGSAFRLAETFGEVIGVDASEMFIDVAKKMQTDGELKYTLRAFGDLGRECVARVSPSEGADAFKAIAARCDFRVGDACALGGQVDALGGRFDAVLVSNLLCRVAEPRKVLDALVELVEEEGLVFIASPFSWSEEYTPREEWIGGTESQGDSPLALKLEMDKRGFVEVCLKAVVADAMVEPEKGLLYHTAGGEAYHVLPCTIQEHERKFQCILSVAQCFKKTRAS
;
A
#
# COMPACT_ATOMS: atom_id res chain seq x y z
N MET A 1 34.95 -0.65 -23.67
CA MET A 1 33.70 -1.39 -23.76
C MET A 1 32.72 -0.68 -22.84
N PRO A 2 31.65 -0.04 -23.31
CA PRO A 2 30.64 0.52 -22.42
C PRO A 2 29.84 -0.66 -21.86
N SER A 3 29.73 -0.71 -20.54
CA SER A 3 28.88 -1.64 -19.81
C SER A 3 27.42 -1.35 -20.12
N ASP A 4 26.69 -2.38 -20.52
CA ASP A 4 25.27 -2.36 -20.77
C ASP A 4 24.51 -1.65 -19.65
N ALA A 5 23.68 -0.71 -20.06
CA ALA A 5 22.69 -0.10 -19.18
C ALA A 5 21.77 -1.21 -18.66
N SER A 6 21.73 -1.39 -17.36
CA SER A 6 20.83 -2.31 -16.70
C SER A 6 19.38 -1.95 -17.04
N THR A 7 18.79 -2.70 -17.94
CA THR A 7 17.33 -2.85 -17.99
C THR A 7 16.87 -3.16 -16.56
N GLY A 8 15.86 -2.48 -16.06
CA GLY A 8 15.34 -2.60 -14.70
C GLY A 8 14.96 -4.04 -14.37
N ALA A 9 15.96 -4.85 -14.05
CA ALA A 9 15.78 -6.25 -13.73
C ALA A 9 15.10 -6.34 -12.36
N VAL A 10 13.96 -7.01 -12.31
CA VAL A 10 13.30 -7.41 -11.06
C VAL A 10 14.31 -8.09 -10.17
N ALA A 11 14.35 -7.72 -8.88
CA ALA A 11 15.20 -8.42 -7.94
C ALA A 11 14.86 -9.92 -7.97
N PRO A 12 15.83 -10.82 -8.12
CA PRO A 12 15.59 -12.27 -8.23
C PRO A 12 14.74 -12.85 -7.10
N ALA A 13 14.71 -12.16 -5.94
CA ALA A 13 13.90 -12.53 -4.79
C ALA A 13 12.39 -12.54 -5.07
N TYR A 14 11.89 -11.79 -6.06
CA TYR A 14 10.46 -11.70 -6.40
C TYR A 14 10.04 -12.67 -7.53
N GLU A 15 10.97 -13.29 -8.21
CA GLU A 15 10.73 -14.27 -9.27
C GLU A 15 10.86 -15.71 -8.73
N THR A 16 10.16 -16.02 -7.63
CA THR A 16 10.17 -17.34 -6.99
C THR A 16 8.77 -17.76 -6.55
N ASN A 17 8.50 -19.07 -6.54
CA ASN A 17 7.24 -19.60 -6.00
C ASN A 17 7.05 -19.23 -4.53
N ASP A 18 8.12 -19.17 -3.75
CA ASP A 18 8.07 -18.76 -2.34
C ASP A 18 7.61 -17.32 -2.19
N ALA A 19 8.07 -16.41 -3.05
CA ALA A 19 7.60 -15.04 -3.08
C ALA A 19 6.12 -14.98 -3.46
N VAL A 20 5.70 -15.73 -4.47
CA VAL A 20 4.28 -15.82 -4.88
C VAL A 20 3.41 -16.28 -3.71
N ASP A 21 3.78 -17.37 -3.03
CA ASP A 21 3.03 -17.92 -1.90
C ASP A 21 2.92 -16.92 -0.73
N MET A 22 4.01 -16.22 -0.44
CA MET A 22 4.07 -15.16 0.58
C MET A 22 3.17 -13.97 0.22
N TYR A 23 3.19 -13.52 -1.02
CA TYR A 23 2.38 -12.39 -1.48
C TYR A 23 0.90 -12.76 -1.64
N LEU A 24 0.57 -13.98 -2.06
CA LEU A 24 -0.82 -14.48 -2.02
C LEU A 24 -1.39 -14.39 -0.61
N ARG A 25 -0.60 -14.78 0.38
CA ARG A 25 -1.03 -14.69 1.78
C ARG A 25 -1.18 -13.24 2.26
N LEU A 26 -0.26 -12.35 1.88
CA LEU A 26 -0.33 -10.94 2.24
C LEU A 26 -1.57 -10.26 1.63
N HIS A 27 -1.84 -10.52 0.36
CA HIS A 27 -2.93 -9.88 -0.38
C HIS A 27 -4.30 -10.50 -0.11
N TYR A 28 -4.36 -11.82 0.18
CA TYR A 28 -5.58 -12.59 0.35
C TYR A 28 -5.54 -13.46 1.62
N PRO A 29 -5.42 -12.86 2.81
CA PRO A 29 -5.36 -13.63 4.06
C PRO A 29 -6.67 -14.41 4.26
N SER A 30 -6.55 -15.69 4.61
CA SER A 30 -7.71 -16.52 4.94
C SER A 30 -8.27 -16.14 6.32
N GLU A 31 -9.57 -16.36 6.55
CA GLU A 31 -10.20 -16.07 7.85
C GLU A 31 -9.56 -16.83 9.02
N SER A 32 -9.02 -18.02 8.77
CA SER A 32 -8.31 -18.82 9.80
C SER A 32 -6.99 -18.20 10.24
N THR A 33 -6.44 -17.25 9.48
CA THR A 33 -5.17 -16.56 9.78
C THR A 33 -5.38 -15.22 10.45
N THR A 34 -6.60 -14.66 10.41
CA THR A 34 -6.93 -13.36 10.99
C THR A 34 -7.25 -13.40 12.48
N ARG A 35 -7.56 -14.59 13.04
CA ARG A 35 -7.86 -14.74 14.46
C ARG A 35 -6.74 -15.44 15.21
N GLY A 36 -5.87 -14.62 15.85
CA GLY A 36 -5.15 -14.96 17.09
C GLY A 36 -4.30 -16.24 17.19
N GLU A 37 -4.47 -17.21 16.31
CA GLU A 37 -3.73 -18.47 16.39
C GLU A 37 -2.24 -18.32 16.12
N ALA A 38 -1.81 -17.35 15.34
CA ALA A 38 -0.41 -17.09 15.07
C ALA A 38 0.34 -16.49 16.27
N PHE A 39 -0.34 -15.78 17.17
CA PHE A 39 0.23 -15.19 18.38
C PHE A 39 -0.25 -15.85 19.69
N GLY A 40 -1.14 -16.82 19.63
CA GLY A 40 -1.57 -17.63 20.78
C GLY A 40 -0.45 -18.48 21.39
N TYR A 41 0.73 -18.52 20.77
CA TYR A 41 1.91 -19.21 21.29
C TYR A 41 2.79 -18.38 22.22
N PHE A 42 2.45 -17.14 22.52
CA PHE A 42 3.08 -16.43 23.63
C PHE A 42 2.45 -16.88 24.95
N ALA A 43 3.03 -17.97 25.42
CA ALA A 43 3.05 -18.48 26.78
C ALA A 43 1.97 -17.90 27.72
N THR A 44 0.92 -18.62 27.86
CA THR A 44 0.18 -18.62 29.14
C THR A 44 0.92 -19.55 30.09
N ASP A 45 1.10 -19.14 31.37
CA ASP A 45 1.50 -20.06 32.43
C ASP A 45 0.43 -21.16 32.61
N ASP A 46 0.73 -22.16 33.41
CA ASP A 46 -0.18 -23.28 33.69
C ASP A 46 -1.54 -22.84 34.26
N ASP A 47 -1.68 -21.59 34.72
CA ASP A 47 -2.90 -20.97 35.21
C ASP A 47 -3.63 -20.13 34.13
N GLY A 48 -3.16 -20.13 32.88
CA GLY A 48 -3.74 -19.36 31.78
C GLY A 48 -3.47 -17.86 31.85
N ARG A 49 -2.52 -17.40 32.66
CA ARG A 49 -2.08 -16.01 32.73
C ARG A 49 -1.04 -15.73 31.66
N LYS A 50 -1.23 -14.64 30.91
CA LYS A 50 -0.23 -14.18 29.94
C LYS A 50 1.07 -13.87 30.66
N ILE A 51 2.14 -14.56 30.33
CA ILE A 51 3.50 -14.25 30.81
C ILE A 51 3.94 -12.96 30.13
N HIS A 52 3.76 -11.86 30.83
CA HIS A 52 4.34 -10.57 30.49
C HIS A 52 5.65 -10.40 31.25
N ASP A 53 6.72 -10.95 30.75
CA ASP A 53 8.04 -10.58 31.21
C ASP A 53 8.48 -9.31 30.49
N GLY A 54 8.33 -8.15 31.16
CA GLY A 54 9.19 -6.98 31.04
C GLY A 54 9.57 -6.43 29.66
N PHE A 55 9.14 -7.01 28.60
CA PHE A 55 9.26 -6.47 27.27
C PHE A 55 8.01 -5.62 27.03
N ASP A 56 8.14 -4.30 27.16
CA ASP A 56 7.26 -3.37 26.45
C ASP A 56 7.52 -3.53 24.95
N ALA A 57 7.26 -4.73 24.42
CA ALA A 57 7.01 -4.88 23.01
C ALA A 57 5.92 -3.86 22.68
N PRO A 58 6.11 -2.97 21.70
CA PRO A 58 5.03 -2.12 21.25
C PRO A 58 3.86 -3.04 21.10
N ARG A 59 2.73 -2.72 21.72
CA ARG A 59 1.57 -3.60 21.85
C ARG A 59 1.16 -4.11 20.47
N CYS A 60 1.89 -5.10 19.97
CA CYS A 60 1.55 -5.87 18.77
C CYS A 60 0.37 -6.75 19.18
N GLY A 61 -0.76 -6.09 19.41
CA GLY A 61 -2.02 -6.77 19.65
C GLY A 61 -2.58 -7.37 18.36
N PRO A 62 -3.74 -8.04 18.44
CA PRO A 62 -4.45 -8.61 17.30
C PRO A 62 -4.60 -7.67 16.10
N ALA A 63 -4.66 -6.35 16.34
CA ALA A 63 -4.73 -5.32 15.30
C ALA A 63 -3.60 -5.38 14.27
N TYR A 64 -2.40 -5.86 14.62
CA TYR A 64 -1.27 -5.97 13.69
C TYR A 64 -1.28 -7.27 12.89
N THR A 65 -1.97 -8.30 13.36
CA THR A 65 -2.08 -9.58 12.66
C THR A 65 -3.22 -9.60 11.66
N GLU A 66 -4.20 -8.71 11.84
CA GLU A 66 -5.40 -8.63 11.00
C GLU A 66 -5.26 -7.65 9.85
N THR A 67 -4.14 -6.93 9.74
CA THR A 67 -3.98 -5.93 8.69
C THR A 67 -3.78 -6.60 7.34
N ARG A 68 -4.85 -6.64 6.58
CA ARG A 68 -4.85 -6.84 5.14
C ARG A 68 -4.24 -5.60 4.49
N PHE A 69 -2.93 -5.41 4.65
CA PHE A 69 -2.26 -4.15 4.28
C PHE A 69 -2.58 -3.69 2.85
N PRO A 70 -2.55 -4.55 1.79
CA PRO A 70 -2.93 -4.12 0.46
C PRO A 70 -4.38 -3.62 0.36
N SER A 71 -5.31 -4.26 1.07
CA SER A 71 -6.70 -3.80 1.14
C SER A 71 -6.85 -2.51 1.95
N LEU A 72 -6.05 -2.32 2.99
CA LEU A 72 -6.07 -1.12 3.84
C LEU A 72 -5.61 0.11 3.05
N VAL A 73 -4.46 0.03 2.36
CA VAL A 73 -3.95 1.16 1.56
C VAL A 73 -4.90 1.53 0.43
N ALA A 74 -5.49 0.53 -0.23
CA ALA A 74 -6.51 0.76 -1.25
C ALA A 74 -7.78 1.40 -0.66
N GLU A 75 -8.24 0.96 0.52
CA GLU A 75 -9.40 1.56 1.20
C GLU A 75 -9.17 3.02 1.57
N VAL A 76 -7.98 3.37 2.08
CA VAL A 76 -7.62 4.76 2.37
C VAL A 76 -7.69 5.60 1.10
N LEU A 77 -7.12 5.12 -0.03
CA LEU A 77 -7.17 5.86 -1.29
C LEU A 77 -8.59 5.99 -1.84
N ARG A 78 -9.42 4.94 -1.77
CA ARG A 78 -10.84 4.97 -2.18
C ARG A 78 -11.63 6.03 -1.41
N ARG A 79 -11.45 6.08 -0.08
CA ARG A 79 -12.08 7.09 0.77
C ARG A 79 -11.55 8.49 0.51
N ALA A 80 -10.23 8.63 0.33
CA ALA A 80 -9.63 9.89 -0.06
C ALA A 80 -10.20 10.39 -1.40
N HIS A 81 -10.37 9.52 -2.39
CA HIS A 81 -10.98 9.87 -3.67
C HIS A 81 -12.45 10.28 -3.50
N ALA A 82 -13.25 9.53 -2.77
CA ALA A 82 -14.67 9.86 -2.51
C ALA A 82 -14.86 11.18 -1.76
N THR A 83 -13.82 11.61 -1.03
CA THR A 83 -13.85 12.83 -0.20
C THR A 83 -12.88 13.91 -0.69
N ARG A 84 -12.33 13.78 -1.90
CA ARG A 84 -11.26 14.63 -2.43
C ARG A 84 -11.56 16.14 -2.37
N ASP A 85 -12.82 16.51 -2.52
CA ASP A 85 -13.25 17.90 -2.45
C ASP A 85 -13.25 18.48 -1.02
N LEU A 86 -13.23 17.60 -0.02
CA LEU A 86 -13.12 17.93 1.40
C LEU A 86 -11.68 17.91 1.91
N LEU A 87 -10.78 17.25 1.18
CA LEU A 87 -9.37 17.15 1.58
C LEU A 87 -8.70 18.52 1.47
N ARG A 88 -8.19 18.99 2.59
CA ARG A 88 -7.44 20.24 2.70
C ARG A 88 -5.95 19.97 2.71
N ARG A 89 -5.18 20.99 2.33
CA ARG A 89 -3.73 20.95 2.46
C ARG A 89 -3.35 20.68 3.92
N LYS A 90 -2.39 19.78 4.13
CA LYS A 90 -1.89 19.48 5.47
C LYS A 90 -1.27 20.74 6.09
N ASN A 91 -1.76 21.13 7.26
CA ASN A 91 -1.18 22.26 8.00
C ASN A 91 -0.06 21.75 8.91
N PRO A 92 1.18 22.26 8.77
CA PRO A 92 2.32 21.77 9.58
C PRO A 92 2.15 22.08 11.07
N ARG A 93 1.31 23.03 11.47
CA ARG A 93 1.17 23.49 12.85
C ARG A 93 0.03 22.84 13.64
N GLY A 94 -0.87 22.13 13.00
CA GLY A 94 -1.93 21.35 13.67
C GLY A 94 -3.02 22.16 14.42
N ASP A 95 -3.07 23.47 14.25
CA ASP A 95 -3.85 24.39 15.07
C ASP A 95 -5.24 24.75 14.48
N GLY A 96 -5.96 23.78 13.93
CA GLY A 96 -7.29 23.96 13.38
C GLY A 96 -8.31 22.96 13.92
N GLU A 97 -8.44 22.83 15.26
CA GLU A 97 -9.29 21.78 15.87
C GLU A 97 -10.80 22.00 15.62
N ASP A 98 -11.30 23.22 15.52
CA ASP A 98 -12.74 23.48 15.39
C ASP A 98 -13.31 23.20 13.98
N ASP A 99 -12.49 23.33 12.93
CA ASP A 99 -12.87 22.98 11.54
C ASP A 99 -12.74 21.46 11.26
N ASP A 100 -11.92 20.74 12.02
CA ASP A 100 -11.67 19.31 11.84
C ASP A 100 -12.88 18.44 12.19
N ALA A 101 -13.67 18.79 13.22
CA ALA A 101 -14.83 18.02 13.65
C ALA A 101 -15.94 17.98 12.60
N ASP A 102 -16.22 19.10 11.92
CA ASP A 102 -17.21 19.15 10.83
C ASP A 102 -16.73 18.37 9.61
N ILE A 103 -15.46 18.51 9.24
CA ILE A 103 -14.86 17.73 8.16
C ILE A 103 -14.91 16.24 8.48
N GLN A 104 -14.53 15.83 9.69
CA GLN A 104 -14.60 14.44 10.14
C GLN A 104 -16.03 13.89 10.09
N ARG A 105 -17.02 14.68 10.54
CA ARG A 105 -18.44 14.31 10.44
C ARG A 105 -18.84 14.08 8.99
N ARG A 106 -18.53 15.02 8.09
CA ARG A 106 -18.85 14.94 6.66
C ARG A 106 -18.13 13.75 5.98
N LEU A 107 -16.88 13.46 6.35
CA LEU A 107 -16.13 12.31 5.85
C LEU A 107 -16.78 10.97 6.25
N ARG A 108 -17.34 10.88 7.46
CA ARG A 108 -18.08 9.67 7.90
C ARG A 108 -19.41 9.48 7.17
N GLU A 109 -20.03 10.56 6.73
CA GLU A 109 -21.30 10.53 5.98
C GLU A 109 -21.11 10.18 4.50
N VAL A 110 -19.88 10.25 3.97
CA VAL A 110 -19.60 9.93 2.57
C VAL A 110 -19.63 8.43 2.35
N SER A 111 -20.57 7.99 1.55
CA SER A 111 -20.62 6.61 1.06
C SER A 111 -19.63 6.45 -0.09
N VAL A 112 -18.67 5.52 0.05
CA VAL A 112 -17.77 5.13 -1.04
C VAL A 112 -18.57 4.31 -2.05
N ARG A 113 -18.90 4.92 -3.19
CA ARG A 113 -19.66 4.29 -4.27
C ARG A 113 -18.77 4.10 -5.50
N VAL A 114 -19.24 3.27 -6.41
CA VAL A 114 -18.60 3.12 -7.71
C VAL A 114 -18.67 4.44 -8.48
N ASP A 115 -17.52 4.95 -8.86
CA ASP A 115 -17.33 6.02 -9.84
C ASP A 115 -16.89 5.38 -11.15
N ALA A 116 -17.85 5.09 -12.02
CA ALA A 116 -17.60 4.37 -13.27
C ALA A 116 -16.75 5.18 -14.27
N SER A 117 -16.62 6.49 -14.08
CA SER A 117 -15.80 7.36 -14.92
C SER A 117 -14.37 7.51 -14.42
N ALA A 118 -14.13 7.19 -13.15
CA ALA A 118 -12.83 7.37 -12.53
C ALA A 118 -11.90 6.17 -12.80
N ARG A 119 -10.63 6.48 -12.97
CA ARG A 119 -9.55 5.52 -13.24
C ARG A 119 -8.53 5.50 -12.13
N ALA A 120 -8.02 4.32 -11.77
CA ALA A 120 -6.93 4.19 -10.82
C ALA A 120 -5.75 3.39 -11.40
N LEU A 121 -4.55 3.70 -10.92
CA LEU A 121 -3.31 2.99 -11.23
C LEU A 121 -2.70 2.47 -9.93
N ASP A 122 -2.36 1.19 -9.90
CA ASP A 122 -1.65 0.52 -8.80
C ASP A 122 -0.23 0.17 -9.26
N ILE A 123 0.75 0.98 -8.86
CA ILE A 123 2.16 0.80 -9.25
C ILE A 123 2.85 -0.09 -8.21
N GLY A 124 3.32 -1.25 -8.64
CA GLY A 124 3.81 -2.32 -7.76
C GLY A 124 2.65 -3.12 -7.20
N CYS A 125 1.70 -3.53 -8.06
CA CYS A 125 0.46 -4.18 -7.66
C CYS A 125 0.64 -5.62 -7.15
N ALA A 126 1.82 -6.20 -7.30
CA ALA A 126 2.14 -7.59 -6.98
C ALA A 126 1.06 -8.55 -7.52
N VAL A 127 0.48 -9.38 -6.66
CA VAL A 127 -0.56 -10.35 -7.03
C VAL A 127 -1.99 -9.77 -7.08
N GLY A 128 -2.14 -8.43 -7.12
CA GLY A 128 -3.36 -7.73 -7.50
C GLY A 128 -4.38 -7.42 -6.40
N GLY A 129 -4.14 -7.76 -5.13
CA GLY A 129 -5.16 -7.60 -4.08
C GLY A 129 -5.59 -6.15 -3.83
N SER A 130 -4.68 -5.17 -3.89
CA SER A 130 -4.97 -3.75 -3.82
C SER A 130 -5.78 -3.28 -5.03
N ALA A 131 -5.41 -3.73 -6.24
CA ALA A 131 -6.12 -3.38 -7.47
C ALA A 131 -7.58 -3.86 -7.45
N PHE A 132 -7.87 -5.10 -7.02
CA PHE A 132 -9.25 -5.56 -6.85
C PHE A 132 -10.03 -4.72 -5.84
N ARG A 133 -9.38 -4.29 -4.76
CA ARG A 133 -10.02 -3.43 -3.77
C ARG A 133 -10.31 -2.03 -4.34
N LEU A 134 -9.41 -1.45 -5.14
CA LEU A 134 -9.63 -0.20 -5.86
C LEU A 134 -10.80 -0.33 -6.84
N ALA A 135 -10.93 -1.46 -7.54
CA ALA A 135 -11.98 -1.71 -8.51
C ALA A 135 -13.41 -1.76 -7.91
N GLU A 136 -13.56 -1.81 -6.59
CA GLU A 136 -14.84 -1.59 -5.93
C GLU A 136 -15.34 -0.13 -6.02
N THR A 137 -14.46 0.81 -6.38
CA THR A 137 -14.79 2.24 -6.51
C THR A 137 -14.52 2.78 -7.90
N PHE A 138 -13.38 2.42 -8.50
CA PHE A 138 -12.97 2.93 -9.80
C PHE A 138 -13.54 2.08 -10.93
N GLY A 139 -13.98 2.74 -12.01
CA GLY A 139 -14.52 2.09 -13.19
C GLY A 139 -13.48 1.33 -14.01
N GLU A 140 -12.21 1.74 -13.90
CA GLU A 140 -11.05 1.07 -14.48
C GLU A 140 -9.87 1.12 -13.51
N VAL A 141 -9.18 0.00 -13.35
CA VAL A 141 -7.97 -0.10 -12.53
C VAL A 141 -6.89 -0.82 -13.34
N ILE A 142 -5.75 -0.16 -13.51
CA ILE A 142 -4.57 -0.80 -14.09
C ILE A 142 -3.60 -1.13 -12.96
N GLY A 143 -3.20 -2.39 -12.87
CA GLY A 143 -2.13 -2.85 -11.99
C GLY A 143 -0.86 -3.09 -12.80
N VAL A 144 0.26 -2.49 -12.36
CA VAL A 144 1.56 -2.67 -13.01
C VAL A 144 2.55 -3.22 -11.99
N ASP A 145 3.25 -4.28 -12.35
CA ASP A 145 4.36 -4.84 -11.59
C ASP A 145 5.46 -5.33 -12.53
N ALA A 146 6.69 -5.25 -12.10
CA ALA A 146 7.82 -5.69 -12.91
C ALA A 146 7.96 -7.22 -12.93
N SER A 147 7.42 -7.94 -11.93
CA SER A 147 7.44 -9.40 -11.85
C SER A 147 6.39 -10.03 -12.77
N GLU A 148 6.85 -10.78 -13.78
CA GLU A 148 5.98 -11.58 -14.64
C GLU A 148 5.20 -12.62 -13.83
N MET A 149 5.85 -13.26 -12.83
CA MET A 149 5.20 -14.24 -11.97
C MET A 149 4.04 -13.63 -11.17
N PHE A 150 4.23 -12.43 -10.63
CA PHE A 150 3.16 -11.76 -9.88
C PHE A 150 2.00 -11.36 -10.79
N ILE A 151 2.28 -10.85 -11.97
CA ILE A 151 1.24 -10.47 -12.95
C ILE A 151 0.48 -11.70 -13.45
N ASP A 152 1.15 -12.82 -13.69
CA ASP A 152 0.47 -14.07 -14.07
C ASP A 152 -0.46 -14.57 -12.97
N VAL A 153 -0.03 -14.45 -11.71
CA VAL A 153 -0.87 -14.78 -10.54
C VAL A 153 -2.04 -13.82 -10.41
N ALA A 154 -1.83 -12.51 -10.58
CA ALA A 154 -2.91 -11.52 -10.56
C ALA A 154 -3.97 -11.80 -11.63
N LYS A 155 -3.56 -12.17 -12.85
CA LYS A 155 -4.46 -12.59 -13.94
C LYS A 155 -5.20 -13.88 -13.63
N LYS A 156 -4.56 -14.86 -12.99
CA LYS A 156 -5.24 -16.08 -12.51
C LYS A 156 -6.27 -15.76 -11.44
N MET A 157 -5.92 -14.91 -10.47
CA MET A 157 -6.86 -14.44 -9.45
C MET A 157 -8.03 -13.67 -10.08
N GLN A 158 -7.79 -12.89 -11.14
CA GLN A 158 -8.83 -12.19 -11.90
C GLN A 158 -9.81 -13.17 -12.60
N THR A 159 -9.31 -14.28 -13.10
CA THR A 159 -10.12 -15.28 -13.81
C THR A 159 -10.88 -16.17 -12.85
N ASP A 160 -10.19 -16.71 -11.84
CA ASP A 160 -10.68 -17.82 -11.03
C ASP A 160 -11.26 -17.36 -9.68
N GLY A 161 -10.87 -16.16 -9.21
CA GLY A 161 -11.26 -15.62 -7.91
C GLY A 161 -10.56 -16.27 -6.73
N GLU A 162 -9.89 -17.40 -6.95
CA GLU A 162 -9.15 -18.11 -5.92
C GLU A 162 -7.93 -18.85 -6.49
N LEU A 163 -6.93 -19.04 -5.65
CA LEU A 163 -5.71 -19.81 -5.99
C LEU A 163 -5.19 -20.55 -4.77
N LYS A 164 -4.75 -21.79 -4.97
CA LYS A 164 -4.06 -22.57 -3.95
C LYS A 164 -2.60 -22.12 -3.84
N TYR A 165 -2.10 -22.09 -2.61
CA TYR A 165 -0.70 -21.82 -2.30
C TYR A 165 -0.23 -22.65 -1.11
N THR A 166 1.08 -22.74 -0.90
CA THR A 166 1.68 -23.49 0.21
C THR A 166 2.14 -22.54 1.32
N LEU A 167 1.67 -22.76 2.53
CA LEU A 167 2.26 -22.14 3.70
C LEU A 167 3.29 -23.08 4.31
N ARG A 168 4.54 -22.70 4.25
CA ARG A 168 5.64 -23.46 4.87
C ARG A 168 5.48 -23.53 6.39
N ALA A 169 5.68 -24.71 6.95
CA ALA A 169 5.63 -24.98 8.38
C ALA A 169 7.02 -25.32 8.94
N PHE A 170 7.69 -26.34 8.38
CA PHE A 170 9.00 -26.83 8.84
C PHE A 170 9.85 -27.26 7.64
N GLY A 171 10.92 -26.54 7.32
CA GLY A 171 11.76 -26.86 6.17
C GLY A 171 10.93 -26.97 4.89
N ASP A 172 10.91 -28.12 4.25
CA ASP A 172 10.12 -28.37 3.03
C ASP A 172 8.66 -28.81 3.31
N LEU A 173 8.29 -28.96 4.57
CA LEU A 173 6.92 -29.31 4.94
C LEU A 173 6.06 -28.04 5.02
N GLY A 174 4.91 -28.10 4.36
CA GLY A 174 3.93 -27.03 4.36
C GLY A 174 2.50 -27.58 4.31
N ARG A 175 1.54 -26.66 4.45
CA ARG A 175 0.11 -26.98 4.27
C ARG A 175 -0.45 -26.19 3.08
N GLU A 176 -1.36 -26.82 2.37
CA GLU A 176 -2.12 -26.16 1.31
C GLU A 176 -3.09 -25.15 1.94
N CYS A 177 -3.08 -23.93 1.39
CA CYS A 177 -3.99 -22.84 1.72
C CYS A 177 -4.67 -22.35 0.45
N VAL A 178 -5.73 -21.56 0.59
CA VAL A 178 -6.43 -20.96 -0.54
C VAL A 178 -6.51 -19.46 -0.34
N ALA A 179 -5.97 -18.71 -1.31
CA ALA A 179 -6.17 -17.29 -1.45
C ALA A 179 -7.50 -17.03 -2.17
N ARG A 180 -8.31 -16.07 -1.70
CA ARG A 180 -9.59 -15.71 -2.33
C ARG A 180 -9.75 -14.22 -2.41
N VAL A 181 -10.22 -13.74 -3.55
CA VAL A 181 -10.72 -12.36 -3.67
C VAL A 181 -12.03 -12.28 -2.90
N SER A 182 -12.08 -11.38 -1.91
CA SER A 182 -13.26 -11.19 -1.05
C SER A 182 -13.78 -9.76 -1.19
N PRO A 183 -14.69 -9.49 -2.16
CA PRO A 183 -15.27 -8.17 -2.35
C PRO A 183 -16.10 -7.72 -1.13
N SER A 184 -16.15 -6.41 -0.88
CA SER A 184 -16.96 -5.82 0.21
C SER A 184 -18.46 -6.13 0.07
N GLU A 185 -18.94 -6.21 -1.19
CA GLU A 185 -20.35 -6.46 -1.52
C GLU A 185 -20.70 -7.95 -1.61
N GLY A 186 -19.79 -8.83 -1.19
CA GLY A 186 -19.95 -10.27 -1.25
C GLY A 186 -19.41 -10.92 -2.53
N ALA A 187 -19.43 -12.24 -2.57
CA ALA A 187 -18.81 -13.02 -3.64
C ALA A 187 -19.42 -12.76 -5.03
N ASP A 188 -20.70 -12.43 -5.11
CA ASP A 188 -21.39 -12.15 -6.37
C ASP A 188 -20.86 -10.90 -7.09
N ALA A 189 -20.25 -9.96 -6.36
CA ALA A 189 -19.64 -8.75 -6.93
C ALA A 189 -18.30 -9.03 -7.65
N PHE A 190 -17.69 -10.20 -7.45
CA PHE A 190 -16.37 -10.52 -7.98
C PHE A 190 -16.25 -10.29 -9.49
N LYS A 191 -17.19 -10.80 -10.29
CA LYS A 191 -17.12 -10.69 -11.76
C LYS A 191 -17.08 -9.23 -12.23
N ALA A 192 -17.88 -8.37 -11.58
CA ALA A 192 -17.92 -6.95 -11.93
C ALA A 192 -16.62 -6.24 -11.56
N ILE A 193 -16.01 -6.60 -10.43
CA ILE A 193 -14.73 -6.06 -9.96
C ILE A 193 -13.60 -6.53 -10.85
N ALA A 194 -13.52 -7.83 -11.14
CA ALA A 194 -12.51 -8.43 -11.99
C ALA A 194 -12.52 -7.83 -13.42
N ALA A 195 -13.70 -7.55 -13.96
CA ALA A 195 -13.85 -6.94 -15.27
C ALA A 195 -13.31 -5.50 -15.37
N ARG A 196 -13.10 -4.81 -14.24
CA ARG A 196 -12.54 -3.46 -14.20
C ARG A 196 -11.02 -3.44 -14.06
N CYS A 197 -10.39 -4.58 -13.79
CA CYS A 197 -8.96 -4.68 -13.59
C CYS A 197 -8.24 -5.09 -14.88
N ASP A 198 -7.06 -4.50 -15.10
CA ASP A 198 -6.12 -4.91 -16.15
C ASP A 198 -4.71 -4.98 -15.53
N PHE A 199 -4.04 -6.13 -15.67
CA PHE A 199 -2.73 -6.38 -15.08
C PHE A 199 -1.66 -6.45 -16.15
N ARG A 200 -0.59 -5.66 -15.99
CA ARG A 200 0.48 -5.50 -16.98
C ARG A 200 1.85 -5.65 -16.34
N VAL A 201 2.74 -6.36 -17.03
CA VAL A 201 4.16 -6.33 -16.68
C VAL A 201 4.74 -4.97 -17.08
N GLY A 202 5.43 -4.31 -16.17
CA GLY A 202 6.06 -3.02 -16.44
C GLY A 202 6.94 -2.53 -15.31
N ASP A 203 8.03 -1.85 -15.67
CA ASP A 203 8.94 -1.21 -14.72
C ASP A 203 8.39 0.14 -14.27
N ALA A 204 8.23 0.32 -12.96
CA ALA A 204 7.77 1.56 -12.35
C ALA A 204 8.66 2.77 -12.73
N CYS A 205 9.96 2.56 -12.91
CA CYS A 205 10.91 3.60 -13.32
C CYS A 205 10.78 3.98 -14.81
N ALA A 206 10.07 3.19 -15.62
CA ALA A 206 9.89 3.39 -17.05
C ALA A 206 8.46 3.83 -17.44
N LEU A 207 7.62 4.22 -16.49
CA LEU A 207 6.24 4.65 -16.75
C LEU A 207 6.11 6.07 -17.32
N GLY A 208 7.16 6.89 -17.24
CA GLY A 208 7.19 8.19 -17.90
C GLY A 208 6.95 8.06 -19.40
N GLY A 209 6.14 8.95 -20.00
CA GLY A 209 5.77 8.93 -21.41
C GLY A 209 4.79 7.84 -21.83
N GLN A 210 4.25 7.03 -20.89
CA GLN A 210 3.36 5.91 -21.21
C GLN A 210 1.86 6.23 -21.04
N VAL A 211 1.49 7.48 -20.89
CA VAL A 211 0.08 7.89 -20.68
C VAL A 211 -0.84 7.29 -21.74
N ASP A 212 -0.49 7.41 -23.02
CA ASP A 212 -1.33 6.89 -24.11
C ASP A 212 -1.39 5.34 -24.11
N ALA A 213 -0.27 4.67 -23.82
CA ALA A 213 -0.21 3.23 -23.72
C ALA A 213 -1.05 2.69 -22.55
N LEU A 214 -1.19 3.48 -21.50
CA LEU A 214 -2.05 3.19 -20.34
C LEU A 214 -3.51 3.67 -20.52
N GLY A 215 -3.86 4.18 -21.70
CA GLY A 215 -5.23 4.59 -22.04
C GLY A 215 -5.64 5.96 -21.46
N GLY A 216 -4.70 6.78 -21.00
CA GLY A 216 -4.92 8.11 -20.44
C GLY A 216 -4.44 8.24 -19.00
N ARG A 217 -4.79 9.39 -18.37
CA ARG A 217 -4.43 9.71 -16.99
C ARG A 217 -5.36 9.06 -15.98
N PHE A 218 -4.99 9.16 -14.71
CA PHE A 218 -5.67 8.52 -13.60
C PHE A 218 -6.13 9.54 -12.56
N ASP A 219 -7.34 9.35 -12.03
CA ASP A 219 -7.89 10.13 -10.92
C ASP A 219 -7.20 9.79 -9.59
N ALA A 220 -6.68 8.56 -9.48
CA ALA A 220 -5.97 8.10 -8.29
C ALA A 220 -4.82 7.16 -8.65
N VAL A 221 -3.69 7.32 -7.98
CA VAL A 221 -2.52 6.44 -8.11
C VAL A 221 -2.09 5.93 -6.75
N LEU A 222 -1.93 4.62 -6.63
CA LEU A 222 -1.39 3.94 -5.46
C LEU A 222 0.07 3.56 -5.70
N VAL A 223 0.94 3.90 -4.74
CA VAL A 223 2.35 3.48 -4.69
C VAL A 223 2.62 2.93 -3.30
N SER A 224 2.57 1.61 -3.14
CA SER A 224 2.59 0.96 -1.84
C SER A 224 3.82 0.09 -1.65
N ASN A 225 4.66 0.42 -0.65
CA ASN A 225 5.91 -0.27 -0.30
C ASN A 225 6.87 -0.49 -1.48
N LEU A 226 6.83 0.41 -2.46
CA LEU A 226 7.57 0.30 -3.71
C LEU A 226 8.81 1.20 -3.75
N LEU A 227 8.72 2.48 -3.34
CA LEU A 227 9.78 3.47 -3.59
C LEU A 227 11.17 3.03 -3.11
N CYS A 228 11.26 2.33 -1.99
CA CYS A 228 12.53 1.81 -1.46
C CYS A 228 12.90 0.43 -2.03
N ARG A 229 12.28 0.01 -3.11
CA ARG A 229 12.50 -1.27 -3.81
C ARG A 229 12.76 -1.11 -5.31
N VAL A 230 12.88 0.14 -5.78
CA VAL A 230 13.20 0.48 -7.18
C VAL A 230 14.56 1.15 -7.26
N ALA A 231 15.22 1.02 -8.42
CA ALA A 231 16.55 1.59 -8.61
C ALA A 231 16.53 3.14 -8.64
N GLU A 232 15.49 3.74 -9.23
CA GLU A 232 15.42 5.18 -9.47
C GLU A 232 14.05 5.74 -9.00
N PRO A 233 13.83 5.88 -7.67
CA PRO A 233 12.53 6.30 -7.14
C PRO A 233 12.08 7.68 -7.64
N ARG A 234 13.02 8.59 -7.99
CA ARG A 234 12.67 9.89 -8.56
C ARG A 234 12.02 9.77 -9.93
N LYS A 235 12.40 8.78 -10.76
CA LYS A 235 11.71 8.52 -12.04
C LYS A 235 10.26 8.09 -11.84
N VAL A 236 9.99 7.33 -10.78
CA VAL A 236 8.59 7.01 -10.42
C VAL A 236 7.83 8.29 -10.09
N LEU A 237 8.42 9.20 -9.28
CA LEU A 237 7.78 10.48 -8.95
C LEU A 237 7.61 11.39 -10.18
N ASP A 238 8.56 11.39 -11.10
CA ASP A 238 8.48 12.17 -12.36
C ASP A 238 7.33 11.64 -13.24
N ALA A 239 7.17 10.32 -13.34
CA ALA A 239 6.06 9.71 -14.08
C ALA A 239 4.68 10.10 -13.53
N LEU A 240 4.54 10.30 -12.21
CA LEU A 240 3.28 10.74 -11.60
C LEU A 240 2.80 12.09 -12.15
N VAL A 241 3.72 12.99 -12.55
CA VAL A 241 3.36 14.30 -13.13
C VAL A 241 2.55 14.12 -14.41
N GLU A 242 2.90 13.13 -15.22
CA GLU A 242 2.24 12.85 -16.48
C GLU A 242 0.98 11.99 -16.29
N LEU A 243 1.05 11.00 -15.39
CA LEU A 243 0.04 9.96 -15.23
C LEU A 243 -1.18 10.42 -14.43
N VAL A 244 -1.05 11.41 -13.55
CA VAL A 244 -2.13 11.85 -12.66
C VAL A 244 -2.92 12.98 -13.30
N GLU A 245 -4.25 12.93 -13.21
CA GLU A 245 -5.14 14.01 -13.63
C GLU A 245 -4.98 15.25 -12.74
N GLU A 246 -5.37 16.43 -13.26
CA GLU A 246 -5.49 17.64 -12.45
C GLU A 246 -6.47 17.38 -11.30
N GLU A 247 -6.11 17.77 -10.09
CA GLU A 247 -6.86 17.48 -8.84
C GLU A 247 -6.89 15.97 -8.48
N GLY A 248 -6.21 15.11 -9.25
CA GLY A 248 -6.06 13.69 -8.95
C GLY A 248 -5.18 13.44 -7.73
N LEU A 249 -5.32 12.26 -7.14
CA LEU A 249 -4.66 11.87 -5.91
C LEU A 249 -3.53 10.86 -6.14
N VAL A 250 -2.46 11.01 -5.37
CA VAL A 250 -1.40 10.01 -5.23
C VAL A 250 -1.32 9.60 -3.77
N PHE A 251 -1.50 8.31 -3.49
CA PHE A 251 -1.29 7.76 -2.16
C PHE A 251 0.00 6.94 -2.14
N ILE A 252 0.91 7.32 -1.28
CA ILE A 252 2.19 6.66 -1.10
C ILE A 252 2.26 6.09 0.32
N ALA A 253 2.44 4.78 0.44
CA ALA A 253 2.80 4.12 1.68
C ALA A 253 4.22 3.56 1.54
N SER A 254 5.12 3.91 2.46
CA SER A 254 6.50 3.42 2.39
C SER A 254 7.11 3.26 3.78
N PRO A 255 7.81 2.16 4.05
CA PRO A 255 8.60 2.01 5.26
C PRO A 255 9.92 2.80 5.18
N PHE A 256 10.27 3.35 4.01
CA PHE A 256 11.55 3.99 3.72
C PHE A 256 12.76 3.17 4.19
N SER A 257 12.63 1.84 4.17
CA SER A 257 13.70 0.90 4.50
C SER A 257 14.68 0.78 3.33
N TRP A 258 15.40 1.87 3.06
CA TRP A 258 16.38 1.96 2.00
C TRP A 258 17.46 0.89 2.13
N SER A 259 17.86 0.29 1.02
CA SER A 259 18.95 -0.67 0.92
C SER A 259 19.62 -0.52 -0.43
N GLU A 260 20.95 -0.52 -0.45
CA GLU A 260 21.74 -0.45 -1.69
C GLU A 260 21.57 -1.67 -2.59
N GLU A 261 20.95 -2.73 -2.07
CA GLU A 261 20.54 -3.90 -2.86
C GLU A 261 19.48 -3.56 -3.92
N TYR A 262 18.59 -2.59 -3.62
CA TYR A 262 17.48 -2.18 -4.48
C TYR A 262 17.69 -0.79 -5.06
N THR A 263 18.12 0.15 -4.24
CA THR A 263 18.19 1.57 -4.56
C THR A 263 19.60 2.08 -4.26
N PRO A 264 20.37 2.55 -5.23
CA PRO A 264 21.65 3.20 -4.98
C PRO A 264 21.52 4.32 -3.95
N ARG A 265 22.52 4.51 -3.09
CA ARG A 265 22.43 5.43 -1.95
C ARG A 265 22.18 6.89 -2.38
N GLU A 266 22.70 7.31 -3.51
CA GLU A 266 22.50 8.64 -4.11
C GLU A 266 21.06 8.89 -4.55
N GLU A 267 20.30 7.83 -4.82
CA GLU A 267 18.89 7.88 -5.21
C GLU A 267 17.91 7.89 -4.03
N TRP A 268 18.39 7.67 -2.80
CA TRP A 268 17.51 7.68 -1.63
C TRP A 268 16.80 9.02 -1.47
N ILE A 269 15.53 8.99 -1.12
CA ILE A 269 14.73 10.16 -0.81
C ILE A 269 14.68 10.30 0.72
N GLY A 270 15.57 11.14 1.27
CA GLY A 270 15.81 11.21 2.70
C GLY A 270 16.54 9.99 3.27
N GLY A 271 16.58 9.87 4.58
CA GLY A 271 17.21 8.74 5.28
C GLY A 271 18.72 8.84 5.37
N THR A 272 19.30 10.02 5.12
CA THR A 272 20.72 10.33 5.31
C THR A 272 20.88 11.56 6.22
N GLU A 273 22.04 11.74 6.86
CA GLU A 273 22.30 12.91 7.69
C GLU A 273 22.12 14.23 6.95
N SER A 274 22.45 14.26 5.66
CA SER A 274 22.35 15.47 4.82
C SER A 274 20.96 15.75 4.30
N GLN A 275 20.11 14.73 4.16
CA GLN A 275 18.76 14.86 3.57
C GLN A 275 17.65 14.83 4.64
N GLY A 276 17.95 14.38 5.86
CA GLY A 276 16.98 14.27 6.95
C GLY A 276 15.95 13.14 6.75
N ASP A 277 14.80 13.30 7.38
CA ASP A 277 13.74 12.30 7.42
C ASP A 277 13.11 12.08 6.04
N SER A 278 12.92 10.81 5.64
CA SER A 278 12.37 10.44 4.34
C SER A 278 10.94 10.95 4.06
N PRO A 279 10.00 10.96 5.01
CA PRO A 279 8.67 11.53 4.77
C PRO A 279 8.71 13.01 4.39
N LEU A 280 9.55 13.81 5.07
CA LEU A 280 9.71 15.23 4.73
C LEU A 280 10.41 15.40 3.38
N ALA A 281 11.44 14.62 3.09
CA ALA A 281 12.13 14.64 1.82
C ALA A 281 11.18 14.27 0.65
N LEU A 282 10.33 13.25 0.81
CA LEU A 282 9.31 12.88 -0.16
C LEU A 282 8.33 14.03 -0.39
N LYS A 283 7.85 14.67 0.68
CA LYS A 283 6.96 15.82 0.57
C LYS A 283 7.59 16.94 -0.27
N LEU A 284 8.86 17.27 -0.02
CA LEU A 284 9.57 18.30 -0.79
C LEU A 284 9.74 17.91 -2.27
N GLU A 285 10.00 16.63 -2.55
CA GLU A 285 10.06 16.14 -3.94
C GLU A 285 8.71 16.22 -4.65
N MET A 286 7.61 15.94 -3.95
CA MET A 286 6.26 16.05 -4.51
C MET A 286 5.82 17.50 -4.70
N ASP A 287 6.13 18.41 -3.74
CA ASP A 287 5.87 19.85 -3.86
C ASP A 287 6.55 20.45 -5.11
N LYS A 288 7.80 20.05 -5.40
CA LYS A 288 8.54 20.49 -6.62
C LYS A 288 7.84 20.07 -7.92
N ARG A 289 7.07 18.98 -7.87
CA ARG A 289 6.35 18.40 -9.01
C ARG A 289 4.91 18.87 -9.14
N GLY A 290 4.51 19.86 -8.35
CA GLY A 290 3.15 20.42 -8.40
C GLY A 290 2.11 19.61 -7.65
N PHE A 291 2.53 18.79 -6.68
CA PHE A 291 1.63 18.10 -5.78
C PHE A 291 1.65 18.78 -4.40
N VAL A 292 0.52 18.75 -3.73
CA VAL A 292 0.40 19.24 -2.34
C VAL A 292 -0.04 18.12 -1.43
N GLU A 293 0.62 17.98 -0.28
CA GLU A 293 0.22 16.98 0.71
C GLU A 293 -1.12 17.36 1.34
N VAL A 294 -2.03 16.39 1.43
CA VAL A 294 -3.34 16.55 2.04
C VAL A 294 -3.46 15.79 3.36
N CYS A 295 -4.32 16.27 4.25
CA CYS A 295 -4.50 15.65 5.55
C CYS A 295 -5.32 14.35 5.45
N LEU A 296 -4.76 13.24 5.92
CA LEU A 296 -5.40 11.93 5.93
C LEU A 296 -6.04 11.56 7.27
N LYS A 297 -5.91 12.37 8.31
CA LYS A 297 -6.27 12.01 9.70
C LYS A 297 -7.66 11.34 9.80
N ALA A 298 -8.67 11.94 9.22
CA ALA A 298 -10.02 11.40 9.28
C ALA A 298 -10.23 10.19 8.36
N VAL A 299 -9.62 10.21 7.17
CA VAL A 299 -9.73 9.11 6.19
C VAL A 299 -9.09 7.83 6.71
N VAL A 300 -7.90 7.94 7.33
CA VAL A 300 -7.18 6.80 7.92
C VAL A 300 -7.94 6.27 9.14
N ALA A 301 -8.45 7.16 10.01
CA ALA A 301 -9.22 6.77 11.17
C ALA A 301 -10.45 5.93 10.81
N ASP A 302 -11.15 6.30 9.75
CA ASP A 302 -12.33 5.57 9.27
C ASP A 302 -12.00 4.24 8.57
N ALA A 303 -10.83 4.15 7.97
CA ALA A 303 -10.37 2.94 7.30
C ALA A 303 -9.85 1.87 8.29
N MET A 304 -9.48 2.26 9.50
CA MET A 304 -8.97 1.37 10.54
C MET A 304 -10.08 0.93 11.48
N VAL A 305 -10.10 -0.35 11.84
CA VAL A 305 -11.11 -0.95 12.77
C VAL A 305 -11.03 -0.33 14.18
N GLU A 306 -9.88 0.23 14.57
CA GLU A 306 -9.67 0.89 15.87
C GLU A 306 -9.00 2.27 15.64
N PRO A 307 -9.79 3.32 15.36
CA PRO A 307 -9.24 4.65 15.03
C PRO A 307 -8.44 5.30 16.16
N GLU A 308 -8.68 4.90 17.42
CA GLU A 308 -8.00 5.45 18.60
C GLU A 308 -6.54 4.99 18.74
N LYS A 309 -6.14 3.97 17.97
CA LYS A 309 -4.79 3.38 17.98
C LYS A 309 -3.98 3.70 16.72
N GLY A 310 -4.38 4.72 15.95
CA GLY A 310 -3.57 5.19 14.82
C GLY A 310 -2.14 5.48 15.29
N LEU A 311 -1.18 4.66 14.83
CA LEU A 311 0.22 4.92 15.10
C LEU A 311 0.64 6.18 14.35
N LEU A 312 1.23 7.12 15.05
CA LEU A 312 1.83 8.30 14.46
C LEU A 312 3.35 8.15 14.56
N TYR A 313 4.02 8.37 13.45
CA TYR A 313 5.44 8.60 13.39
C TYR A 313 5.69 10.11 13.53
N HIS A 314 6.53 10.50 14.48
CA HIS A 314 6.94 11.87 14.67
C HIS A 314 8.36 12.07 14.17
N THR A 315 8.54 13.01 13.25
CA THR A 315 9.87 13.41 12.79
C THR A 315 10.60 14.23 13.87
N ALA A 316 11.91 14.34 13.75
CA ALA A 316 12.70 15.21 14.61
C ALA A 316 12.26 16.69 14.56
N GLY A 317 11.61 17.11 13.47
CA GLY A 317 11.02 18.44 13.29
C GLY A 317 9.64 18.63 13.92
N GLY A 318 9.07 17.57 14.55
CA GLY A 318 7.77 17.61 15.20
C GLY A 318 6.56 17.37 14.26
N GLU A 319 6.77 17.06 12.99
CA GLU A 319 5.71 16.66 12.10
C GLU A 319 5.23 15.24 12.42
N ALA A 320 3.91 15.02 12.31
CA ALA A 320 3.29 13.72 12.56
C ALA A 320 2.76 13.11 11.26
N TYR A 321 3.06 11.84 11.03
CA TYR A 321 2.59 11.05 9.89
C TYR A 321 1.86 9.81 10.35
N HIS A 322 0.80 9.44 9.64
CA HIS A 322 0.12 8.16 9.88
C HIS A 322 1.01 6.99 9.46
N VAL A 323 0.98 5.93 10.26
CA VAL A 323 1.72 4.72 10.01
C VAL A 323 0.75 3.56 9.86
N LEU A 324 0.88 2.84 8.75
CA LEU A 324 0.05 1.68 8.43
C LEU A 324 0.87 0.40 8.65
N PRO A 325 0.41 -0.50 9.53
CA PRO A 325 1.10 -1.74 9.77
C PRO A 325 0.93 -2.71 8.59
N CYS A 326 2.02 -3.37 8.22
CA CYS A 326 2.08 -4.43 7.22
C CYS A 326 2.75 -5.64 7.86
N THR A 327 2.04 -6.75 7.97
CA THR A 327 2.59 -7.99 8.49
C THR A 327 2.71 -8.99 7.37
N ILE A 328 3.94 -9.35 7.02
CA ILE A 328 4.25 -10.37 6.03
C ILE A 328 4.58 -11.66 6.78
N GLN A 329 3.80 -12.71 6.54
CA GLN A 329 4.07 -14.02 7.07
C GLN A 329 4.91 -14.81 6.07
N GLU A 330 6.19 -15.01 6.37
CA GLU A 330 7.11 -15.76 5.52
C GLU A 330 6.86 -17.28 5.61
N HIS A 331 6.62 -17.78 6.82
CA HIS A 331 6.16 -19.14 7.08
C HIS A 331 5.34 -19.19 8.38
N GLU A 332 4.82 -20.35 8.75
CA GLU A 332 3.85 -20.51 9.85
C GLU A 332 4.24 -19.81 11.16
N ARG A 333 5.54 -19.69 11.45
CA ARG A 333 6.08 -19.10 12.69
C ARG A 333 7.06 -17.95 12.48
N LYS A 334 7.20 -17.43 11.26
CA LYS A 334 8.09 -16.29 10.98
C LYS A 334 7.30 -15.16 10.31
N PHE A 335 7.36 -14.00 10.93
CA PHE A 335 6.65 -12.81 10.49
C PHE A 335 7.61 -11.64 10.39
N GLN A 336 7.41 -10.80 9.40
CA GLN A 336 7.98 -9.47 9.33
C GLN A 336 6.87 -8.45 9.63
N CYS A 337 7.07 -7.61 10.65
CA CYS A 337 6.19 -6.48 10.92
C CYS A 337 6.85 -5.21 10.38
N ILE A 338 6.19 -4.56 9.45
CA ILE A 338 6.66 -3.36 8.78
C ILE A 338 5.68 -2.24 9.11
N LEU A 339 6.18 -1.06 9.44
CA LEU A 339 5.39 0.14 9.64
C LEU A 339 5.64 1.09 8.48
N SER A 340 4.65 1.23 7.62
CA SER A 340 4.75 2.08 6.43
C SER A 340 4.14 3.45 6.70
N VAL A 341 4.91 4.51 6.53
CA VAL A 341 4.41 5.88 6.61
C VAL A 341 3.49 6.14 5.43
N ALA A 342 2.31 6.67 5.70
CA ALA A 342 1.28 6.98 4.72
C ALA A 342 1.20 8.47 4.44
N GLN A 343 1.32 8.84 3.18
CA GLN A 343 1.19 10.21 2.69
C GLN A 343 0.25 10.23 1.48
N CYS A 344 -0.60 11.25 1.42
CA CYS A 344 -1.46 11.48 0.25
C CYS A 344 -1.17 12.86 -0.32
N PHE A 345 -1.09 12.91 -1.62
CA PHE A 345 -0.78 14.12 -2.37
C PHE A 345 -1.88 14.36 -3.40
N LYS A 346 -2.22 15.63 -3.59
CA LYS A 346 -3.17 16.09 -4.60
C LYS A 346 -2.42 16.91 -5.64
N LYS A 347 -2.61 16.60 -6.91
CA LYS A 347 -2.03 17.39 -7.99
C LYS A 347 -2.70 18.75 -8.05
N THR A 348 -1.92 19.81 -8.11
CA THR A 348 -2.44 21.17 -8.26
C THR A 348 -2.75 21.45 -9.71
N ARG A 349 -3.73 22.31 -9.97
CA ARG A 349 -4.00 22.80 -11.33
C ARG A 349 -2.82 23.61 -11.82
N ALA A 350 -2.46 23.41 -13.08
CA ALA A 350 -1.53 24.31 -13.75
C ALA A 350 -2.17 25.70 -13.77
N SER A 351 -1.46 26.71 -13.22
CA SER A 351 -1.92 28.11 -13.18
C SER A 351 -1.83 28.77 -14.57
#